data_f4385b6eaa1ff83da6da07902fe18540
#
_entry.id   f4385b6eaa1ff83da6da07902fe18540
#
_cell.length_a   1.000
_cell.length_b   1.000
_cell.length_c   1.000
_cell.angle_alpha   90.00
_cell.angle_beta   90.00
_cell.angle_gamma   90.00
#
_symmetry.space_group_name_H-M   'P 1'
#
loop_
_entity.id
_entity.type
_entity.pdbx_description
1 polymer ?
#
loop_
_entity_poly.entity_id
_entity_poly.type
_entity_poly.pdbx_seq_one_letter_code
_entity_poly.pdbx_strand_id
1 'polypeptide(L)'
;MKLSEKTNNINRAYIIGGGIASLASAVYLIKDGLISGKDIAILEESDKLGGSLDGGGSSETGYISRGGRMFSEEVYNCTFDLFSQIPLDEKPSKTLWDDFVDFNEQVRVNAKARLVQNKKIAEAEDLGLKIEDGISMVKIISLPEYFLNSTKISDHFSSHFFKTNFWLEWCTTFAFQPWHSAVEFKRYVLRFIQEFPRMSTMTGARYTRYNQYDSIILPIYNL
;
A
#
# COMPACT_ATOMS: atom_id res chain seq x y z
N MET A 1 19.44 -27.86 -32.75
CA MET A 1 18.32 -27.10 -33.35
C MET A 1 18.41 -25.70 -32.73
N LYS A 2 19.00 -24.73 -33.46
CA LYS A 2 19.15 -23.36 -33.03
C LYS A 2 17.77 -22.72 -33.05
N LEU A 3 17.24 -22.36 -31.87
CA LEU A 3 16.12 -21.45 -31.77
C LEU A 3 16.56 -20.11 -32.40
N SER A 4 15.96 -19.75 -33.52
CA SER A 4 16.14 -18.44 -34.11
C SER A 4 15.61 -17.41 -33.12
N GLU A 5 16.49 -16.52 -32.66
CA GLU A 5 16.12 -15.27 -32.01
C GLU A 5 15.23 -14.49 -32.99
N LYS A 6 13.91 -14.61 -32.81
CA LYS A 6 13.00 -13.59 -33.29
C LYS A 6 13.21 -12.38 -32.37
N THR A 7 14.09 -11.48 -32.79
CA THR A 7 14.08 -10.09 -32.29
C THR A 7 12.72 -9.52 -32.66
N ASN A 8 11.79 -9.55 -31.73
CA ASN A 8 10.60 -8.72 -31.78
C ASN A 8 11.12 -7.27 -31.74
N ASN A 9 11.17 -6.60 -32.88
CA ASN A 9 11.36 -5.17 -32.92
C ASN A 9 10.12 -4.50 -32.32
N ILE A 10 10.08 -4.39 -30.99
CA ILE A 10 9.17 -3.48 -30.32
C ILE A 10 9.76 -2.10 -30.51
N ASN A 11 9.24 -1.38 -31.52
CA ASN A 11 9.77 -0.07 -31.86
C ASN A 11 9.45 1.00 -30.84
N ARG A 12 8.35 0.85 -30.06
CA ARG A 12 7.95 1.79 -28.99
C ARG A 12 6.95 1.16 -28.03
N ALA A 13 7.04 1.52 -26.74
CA ALA A 13 6.04 1.23 -25.71
C ALA A 13 5.32 2.53 -25.33
N TYR A 14 3.98 2.49 -25.28
CA TYR A 14 3.14 3.58 -24.80
C TYR A 14 2.42 3.14 -23.55
N ILE A 15 2.54 3.91 -22.49
CA ILE A 15 1.92 3.65 -21.18
C ILE A 15 0.95 4.79 -20.91
N ILE A 16 -0.31 4.47 -20.61
CA ILE A 16 -1.37 5.44 -20.37
C ILE A 16 -1.52 5.69 -18.87
N GLY A 17 -1.42 6.95 -18.47
CA GLY A 17 -1.43 7.42 -17.08
C GLY A 17 -0.04 7.39 -16.44
N GLY A 18 0.24 8.35 -15.55
CA GLY A 18 1.53 8.55 -14.90
C GLY A 18 1.57 8.08 -13.44
N GLY A 19 0.67 7.16 -13.04
CA GLY A 19 0.66 6.61 -11.68
C GLY A 19 1.78 5.60 -11.43
N ILE A 20 1.90 5.14 -10.17
CA ILE A 20 2.96 4.23 -9.74
C ILE A 20 3.03 2.94 -10.56
N ALA A 21 1.88 2.40 -10.99
CA ALA A 21 1.85 1.18 -11.80
C ALA A 21 2.52 1.40 -13.18
N SER A 22 2.28 2.54 -13.79
CA SER A 22 2.87 2.93 -15.08
C SER A 22 4.37 3.17 -14.96
N LEU A 23 4.78 3.87 -13.91
CA LEU A 23 6.19 4.13 -13.62
C LEU A 23 6.94 2.82 -13.35
N ALA A 24 6.39 1.93 -12.52
CA ALA A 24 6.95 0.60 -12.29
C ALA A 24 7.05 -0.21 -13.58
N SER A 25 6.02 -0.17 -14.44
CA SER A 25 6.04 -0.83 -15.75
C SER A 25 7.18 -0.33 -16.62
N ALA A 26 7.43 0.98 -16.65
CA ALA A 26 8.55 1.56 -17.39
C ALA A 26 9.90 1.06 -16.88
N VAL A 27 10.09 1.02 -15.54
CA VAL A 27 11.31 0.49 -14.92
C VAL A 27 11.57 -0.96 -15.35
N TYR A 28 10.56 -1.82 -15.24
CA TYR A 28 10.72 -3.23 -15.61
C TYR A 28 10.84 -3.45 -17.12
N LEU A 29 10.21 -2.63 -17.95
CA LEU A 29 10.43 -2.66 -19.40
C LEU A 29 11.89 -2.32 -19.77
N ILE A 30 12.52 -1.39 -19.05
CA ILE A 30 13.92 -1.06 -19.24
C ILE A 30 14.82 -2.20 -18.74
N LYS A 31 14.60 -2.66 -17.50
CA LYS A 31 15.51 -3.58 -16.82
C LYS A 31 15.36 -5.03 -17.27
N ASP A 32 14.14 -5.52 -17.36
CA ASP A 32 13.85 -6.91 -17.68
C ASP A 32 13.47 -7.09 -19.14
N GLY A 33 12.70 -6.15 -19.70
CA GLY A 33 12.28 -6.13 -21.09
C GLY A 33 13.35 -5.68 -22.06
N LEU A 34 14.47 -5.13 -21.57
CA LEU A 34 15.59 -4.60 -22.35
C LEU A 34 15.15 -3.58 -23.42
N ILE A 35 14.08 -2.84 -23.14
CA ILE A 35 13.58 -1.75 -23.99
C ILE A 35 14.32 -0.49 -23.58
N SER A 36 14.85 0.23 -24.57
CA SER A 36 15.50 1.52 -24.29
C SER A 36 14.48 2.53 -23.75
N GLY A 37 14.82 3.27 -22.68
CA GLY A 37 13.95 4.29 -22.11
C GLY A 37 13.46 5.34 -23.12
N LYS A 38 14.27 5.68 -24.14
CA LYS A 38 13.87 6.57 -25.25
C LYS A 38 12.72 6.03 -26.11
N ASP A 39 12.49 4.71 -26.06
CA ASP A 39 11.44 4.04 -26.81
C ASP A 39 10.18 3.79 -25.96
N ILE A 40 10.16 4.31 -24.71
CA ILE A 40 9.02 4.25 -23.79
C ILE A 40 8.45 5.67 -23.65
N ALA A 41 7.14 5.81 -23.87
CA ALA A 41 6.43 7.06 -23.67
C ALA A 41 5.30 6.86 -22.63
N ILE A 42 5.33 7.63 -21.55
CA ILE A 42 4.25 7.69 -20.58
C ILE A 42 3.38 8.90 -20.91
N LEU A 43 2.09 8.66 -21.14
CA LEU A 43 1.11 9.68 -21.47
C LEU A 43 0.27 9.97 -20.23
N GLU A 44 0.45 11.16 -19.66
CA GLU A 44 -0.27 11.65 -18.47
C GLU A 44 -1.06 12.89 -18.85
N GLU A 45 -2.31 12.99 -18.38
CA GLU A 45 -3.20 14.12 -18.65
C GLU A 45 -2.88 15.33 -17.74
N SER A 46 -2.41 15.07 -16.53
CA SER A 46 -2.06 16.12 -15.58
C SER A 46 -0.62 16.60 -15.75
N ASP A 47 -0.34 17.80 -15.24
CA ASP A 47 1.02 18.37 -15.25
C ASP A 47 2.00 17.63 -14.32
N LYS A 48 1.51 16.65 -13.55
CA LYS A 48 2.29 15.96 -12.53
C LYS A 48 2.07 14.47 -12.56
N LEU A 49 3.17 13.72 -12.52
CA LEU A 49 3.15 12.27 -12.37
C LEU A 49 2.80 11.87 -10.93
N GLY A 50 2.46 10.61 -10.73
CA GLY A 50 2.24 10.02 -9.42
C GLY A 50 0.82 9.53 -9.18
N GLY A 51 -0.18 10.06 -9.89
CA GLY A 51 -1.57 9.68 -9.69
C GLY A 51 -2.01 9.87 -8.24
N SER A 52 -2.44 8.80 -7.55
CA SER A 52 -2.83 8.88 -6.13
C SER A 52 -1.65 9.08 -5.15
N LEU A 53 -0.42 9.02 -5.63
CA LEU A 53 0.80 9.29 -4.86
C LEU A 53 1.36 10.69 -5.14
N ASP A 54 0.64 11.55 -5.84
CA ASP A 54 1.06 12.93 -6.03
C ASP A 54 1.09 13.70 -4.70
N GLY A 55 1.84 14.76 -4.70
CA GLY A 55 1.95 15.69 -3.60
C GLY A 55 2.26 17.06 -4.15
N GLY A 56 2.05 18.12 -3.41
CA GLY A 56 2.26 19.46 -3.91
C GLY A 56 2.39 20.50 -2.80
N GLY A 57 2.48 21.76 -3.23
CA GLY A 57 2.61 22.89 -2.32
C GLY A 57 4.06 23.29 -2.04
N SER A 58 4.22 24.26 -1.18
CA SER A 58 5.51 24.81 -0.77
C SER A 58 5.48 25.24 0.69
N SER A 59 6.64 25.65 1.22
CA SER A 59 6.72 26.23 2.56
C SER A 59 5.85 27.49 2.73
N GLU A 60 5.66 28.26 1.65
CA GLU A 60 4.89 29.51 1.65
C GLU A 60 3.38 29.27 1.56
N THR A 61 2.96 28.29 0.77
CA THR A 61 1.53 28.02 0.49
C THR A 61 0.96 26.85 1.30
N GLY A 62 1.82 26.12 2.03
CA GLY A 62 1.50 24.86 2.67
C GLY A 62 1.62 23.67 1.72
N TYR A 63 1.70 22.49 2.29
CA TYR A 63 1.85 21.25 1.53
C TYR A 63 0.51 20.52 1.38
N ILE A 64 0.30 19.92 0.22
CA ILE A 64 -0.86 19.08 -0.08
C ILE A 64 -0.39 17.63 -0.15
N SER A 65 -1.01 16.76 0.65
CA SER A 65 -0.77 15.33 0.65
C SER A 65 -2.09 14.59 0.55
N ARG A 66 -2.14 13.56 -0.29
CA ARG A 66 -3.33 12.67 -0.42
C ARG A 66 -3.38 11.58 0.67
N GLY A 67 -2.72 11.82 1.79
CA GLY A 67 -2.66 10.94 2.94
C GLY A 67 -1.37 10.12 3.03
N GLY A 68 -1.14 9.52 4.18
CA GLY A 68 -0.01 8.62 4.42
C GLY A 68 -0.26 7.23 3.83
N ARG A 69 0.81 6.56 3.43
CA ARG A 69 0.79 5.14 3.08
C ARG A 69 1.57 4.38 4.12
N MET A 70 0.97 3.30 4.62
CA MET A 70 1.65 2.35 5.47
C MET A 70 2.09 1.17 4.61
N PHE A 71 3.30 0.71 4.85
CA PHE A 71 3.83 -0.50 4.27
C PHE A 71 3.95 -1.56 5.35
N SER A 72 3.85 -2.83 4.95
CA SER A 72 4.17 -3.99 5.78
C SER A 72 5.14 -4.86 4.98
N GLU A 73 6.25 -5.22 5.57
CA GLU A 73 7.32 -5.95 4.89
C GLU A 73 6.84 -7.28 4.30
N GLU A 74 5.84 -7.89 4.94
CA GLU A 74 5.34 -9.21 4.56
C GLU A 74 4.48 -9.21 3.28
N VAL A 75 3.94 -8.06 2.86
CA VAL A 75 2.93 -8.03 1.78
C VAL A 75 3.23 -7.08 0.62
N TYR A 76 4.28 -6.29 0.70
CA TYR A 76 4.64 -5.32 -0.34
C TYR A 76 5.86 -5.74 -1.18
N ASN A 77 6.06 -7.04 -1.38
CA ASN A 77 7.25 -7.62 -2.04
C ASN A 77 7.56 -6.98 -3.39
N CYS A 78 6.57 -6.83 -4.28
CA CYS A 78 6.79 -6.18 -5.59
C CYS A 78 7.19 -4.71 -5.46
N THR A 79 6.67 -4.00 -4.43
CA THR A 79 7.04 -2.61 -4.19
C THR A 79 8.48 -2.51 -3.71
N PHE A 80 8.90 -3.40 -2.84
CA PHE A 80 10.27 -3.42 -2.32
C PHE A 80 11.27 -3.91 -3.35
N ASP A 81 10.87 -4.84 -4.23
CA ASP A 81 11.66 -5.20 -5.39
C ASP A 81 11.87 -3.98 -6.31
N LEU A 82 10.79 -3.22 -6.61
CA LEU A 82 10.91 -1.96 -7.34
C LEU A 82 11.86 -0.97 -6.63
N PHE A 83 11.72 -0.78 -5.32
CA PHE A 83 12.60 0.13 -4.55
C PHE A 83 14.08 -0.26 -4.67
N SER A 84 14.39 -1.56 -4.70
CA SER A 84 15.76 -2.05 -4.87
C SER A 84 16.35 -1.75 -6.25
N GLN A 85 15.51 -1.42 -7.24
CA GLN A 85 15.92 -1.11 -8.59
C GLN A 85 16.25 0.38 -8.80
N ILE A 86 15.84 1.25 -7.89
CA ILE A 86 15.91 2.71 -8.05
C ILE A 86 17.09 3.26 -7.26
N PRO A 87 18.14 3.79 -7.89
CA PRO A 87 19.23 4.46 -7.19
C PRO A 87 18.76 5.79 -6.61
N LEU A 88 19.37 6.23 -5.53
CA LEU A 88 19.12 7.57 -4.98
C LEU A 88 19.97 8.62 -5.72
N ASP A 89 19.35 9.74 -6.10
CA ASP A 89 20.00 10.83 -6.84
C ASP A 89 21.26 11.35 -6.11
N GLU A 90 21.15 11.58 -4.79
CA GLU A 90 22.23 12.11 -3.97
C GLU A 90 23.31 11.06 -3.63
N LYS A 91 22.99 9.78 -3.69
CA LYS A 91 23.85 8.65 -3.33
C LYS A 91 23.60 7.45 -4.25
N PRO A 92 24.12 7.47 -5.49
CA PRO A 92 23.84 6.43 -6.47
C PRO A 92 24.29 4.99 -6.08
N SER A 93 25.11 4.87 -5.04
CA SER A 93 25.52 3.58 -4.46
C SER A 93 24.45 2.98 -3.52
N LYS A 94 23.43 3.74 -3.16
CA LYS A 94 22.28 3.31 -2.37
C LYS A 94 21.01 3.34 -3.23
N THR A 95 20.08 2.47 -2.87
CA THR A 95 18.77 2.39 -3.51
C THR A 95 17.68 3.02 -2.64
N LEU A 96 16.50 3.19 -3.22
CA LEU A 96 15.32 3.62 -2.48
C LEU A 96 14.97 2.62 -1.35
N TRP A 97 15.25 1.32 -1.55
CA TRP A 97 15.10 0.31 -0.52
C TRP A 97 16.04 0.56 0.66
N ASP A 98 17.30 0.90 0.40
CA ASP A 98 18.27 1.20 1.46
C ASP A 98 17.83 2.41 2.29
N ASP A 99 17.30 3.49 1.65
CA ASP A 99 16.79 4.65 2.39
C ASP A 99 15.54 4.30 3.20
N PHE A 100 14.66 3.47 2.64
CA PHE A 100 13.46 3.01 3.34
C PHE A 100 13.83 2.20 4.59
N VAL A 101 14.78 1.28 4.49
CA VAL A 101 15.28 0.49 5.64
C VAL A 101 15.96 1.39 6.67
N ASP A 102 16.92 2.20 6.23
CA ASP A 102 17.66 3.12 7.11
C ASP A 102 16.71 4.04 7.91
N PHE A 103 15.65 4.55 7.26
CA PHE A 103 14.67 5.40 7.92
C PHE A 103 13.85 4.65 8.97
N ASN A 104 13.34 3.45 8.63
CA ASN A 104 12.49 2.67 9.54
C ASN A 104 13.27 2.01 10.69
N GLU A 105 14.59 1.87 10.58
CA GLU A 105 15.45 1.50 11.71
C GLU A 105 15.62 2.64 12.71
N GLN A 106 15.68 3.88 12.22
CA GLN A 106 15.81 5.08 13.05
C GLN A 106 14.49 5.52 13.66
N VAL A 107 13.39 5.40 12.91
CA VAL A 107 12.04 5.88 13.29
C VAL A 107 11.10 4.71 13.34
N ARG A 108 11.05 4.04 14.50
CA ARG A 108 10.14 2.91 14.71
C ARG A 108 8.76 3.38 15.10
N VAL A 109 7.74 2.82 14.42
CA VAL A 109 6.35 3.09 14.76
C VAL A 109 5.98 2.35 16.04
N ASN A 110 5.38 3.07 16.96
CA ASN A 110 4.75 2.52 18.15
C ASN A 110 3.66 3.48 18.62
N ALA A 111 2.42 3.23 18.21
CA ALA A 111 1.28 4.06 18.56
C ALA A 111 0.97 3.94 20.05
N LYS A 112 1.00 5.09 20.74
CA LYS A 112 0.66 5.17 22.18
C LYS A 112 -0.84 5.36 22.43
N ALA A 113 -1.59 5.74 21.40
CA ALA A 113 -3.03 5.93 21.46
C ALA A 113 -3.63 5.52 20.12
N ARG A 114 -4.40 4.44 20.10
CA ARG A 114 -5.15 3.97 18.92
C ARG A 114 -6.60 4.42 18.97
N LEU A 115 -7.16 4.38 20.14
CA LEU A 115 -8.54 4.74 20.40
C LEU A 115 -8.61 5.84 21.47
N VAL A 116 -9.50 6.79 21.26
CA VAL A 116 -9.78 7.88 22.21
C VAL A 116 -11.28 7.94 22.47
N GLN A 117 -11.67 7.83 23.72
CA GLN A 117 -13.05 7.93 24.16
C GLN A 117 -13.16 8.99 25.28
N ASN A 118 -14.11 9.90 25.17
CA ASN A 118 -14.33 10.96 26.14
C ASN A 118 -13.04 11.77 26.47
N LYS A 119 -12.25 12.09 25.44
CA LYS A 119 -10.97 12.81 25.54
C LYS A 119 -9.88 12.08 26.32
N LYS A 120 -10.01 10.78 26.56
CA LYS A 120 -9.01 9.93 27.19
C LYS A 120 -8.60 8.81 26.27
N ILE A 121 -7.35 8.38 26.37
CA ILE A 121 -6.87 7.20 25.64
C ILE A 121 -7.66 6.00 26.20
N ALA A 122 -8.31 5.27 25.29
CA ALA A 122 -8.99 4.03 25.60
C ALA A 122 -8.01 2.87 25.47
N GLU A 123 -8.30 1.81 26.25
CA GLU A 123 -7.60 0.54 26.13
C GLU A 123 -7.89 -0.07 24.73
N ALA A 124 -6.86 -0.55 24.04
CA ALA A 124 -6.93 -1.03 22.68
C ALA A 124 -6.29 -2.44 22.48
N GLU A 125 -5.63 -2.99 23.52
CA GLU A 125 -4.99 -4.31 23.44
C GLU A 125 -6.03 -5.43 23.36
N ASP A 126 -7.13 -5.30 24.12
CA ASP A 126 -8.26 -6.21 24.00
C ASP A 126 -9.09 -5.84 22.76
N LEU A 127 -9.04 -6.69 21.75
CA LEU A 127 -9.79 -6.51 20.51
C LEU A 127 -11.31 -6.61 20.69
N GLY A 128 -11.80 -7.10 21.83
CA GLY A 128 -13.21 -7.19 22.17
C GLY A 128 -14.02 -8.20 21.34
N LEU A 129 -13.35 -9.12 20.65
CA LEU A 129 -13.99 -10.14 19.81
C LEU A 129 -14.58 -11.27 20.66
N LYS A 130 -15.78 -11.71 20.31
CA LYS A 130 -16.40 -12.91 20.84
C LYS A 130 -16.12 -14.13 19.96
N ILE A 131 -16.40 -15.32 20.48
CA ILE A 131 -16.26 -16.59 19.74
C ILE A 131 -17.08 -16.54 18.44
N GLU A 132 -18.28 -15.97 18.47
CA GLU A 132 -19.17 -15.83 17.31
C GLU A 132 -18.57 -14.95 16.21
N ASP A 133 -17.85 -13.89 16.60
CA ASP A 133 -17.14 -13.00 15.67
C ASP A 133 -15.98 -13.74 14.99
N GLY A 134 -15.25 -14.57 15.76
CA GLY A 134 -14.22 -15.45 15.25
C GLY A 134 -14.75 -16.49 14.24
N ILE A 135 -15.89 -17.12 14.55
CA ILE A 135 -16.56 -18.05 13.63
C ILE A 135 -16.96 -17.34 12.35
N SER A 136 -17.55 -16.15 12.43
CA SER A 136 -17.92 -15.34 11.26
C SER A 136 -16.72 -14.95 10.43
N MET A 137 -15.59 -14.60 11.06
CA MET A 137 -14.33 -14.30 10.39
C MET A 137 -13.80 -15.52 9.61
N VAL A 138 -13.73 -16.69 10.26
CA VAL A 138 -13.32 -17.94 9.60
C VAL A 138 -14.23 -18.28 8.44
N LYS A 139 -15.55 -18.11 8.60
CA LYS A 139 -16.54 -18.35 7.53
C LYS A 139 -16.26 -17.44 6.33
N ILE A 140 -16.09 -16.14 6.51
CA ILE A 140 -15.79 -15.21 5.40
C ILE A 140 -14.49 -15.60 4.71
N ILE A 141 -13.42 -15.90 5.47
CA ILE A 141 -12.13 -16.25 4.91
C ILE A 141 -12.21 -17.54 4.09
N SER A 142 -12.99 -18.52 4.53
CA SER A 142 -13.10 -19.83 3.91
C SER A 142 -14.04 -19.87 2.70
N LEU A 143 -15.06 -19.01 2.64
CA LEU A 143 -16.01 -18.99 1.54
C LEU A 143 -15.34 -18.56 0.24
N PRO A 144 -15.62 -19.23 -0.90
CA PRO A 144 -15.24 -18.71 -2.21
C PRO A 144 -15.83 -17.31 -2.46
N GLU A 145 -15.07 -16.43 -3.12
CA GLU A 145 -15.48 -15.04 -3.36
C GLU A 145 -16.82 -14.93 -4.08
N TYR A 146 -17.15 -15.87 -4.96
CA TYR A 146 -18.43 -15.92 -5.65
C TYR A 146 -19.65 -15.81 -4.72
N PHE A 147 -19.59 -16.44 -3.53
CA PHE A 147 -20.68 -16.38 -2.55
C PHE A 147 -20.70 -15.06 -1.75
N LEU A 148 -19.66 -14.26 -1.84
CA LEU A 148 -19.53 -12.98 -1.16
C LEU A 148 -19.80 -11.77 -2.07
N ASN A 149 -19.80 -11.96 -3.39
CA ASN A 149 -19.81 -10.88 -4.39
C ASN A 149 -20.91 -9.83 -4.21
N SER A 150 -22.10 -10.25 -3.75
CA SER A 150 -23.25 -9.35 -3.58
C SER A 150 -23.58 -9.06 -2.13
N THR A 151 -22.70 -9.44 -1.20
CA THR A 151 -22.94 -9.29 0.23
C THR A 151 -22.11 -8.17 0.84
N LYS A 152 -22.63 -7.58 1.91
CA LYS A 152 -21.96 -6.57 2.71
C LYS A 152 -21.28 -7.21 3.92
N ILE A 153 -20.35 -6.53 4.52
CA ILE A 153 -19.73 -6.97 5.78
C ILE A 153 -20.80 -7.18 6.85
N SER A 154 -21.78 -6.26 6.93
CA SER A 154 -22.90 -6.33 7.88
C SER A 154 -23.81 -7.55 7.72
N ASP A 155 -23.77 -8.25 6.60
CA ASP A 155 -24.57 -9.46 6.38
C ASP A 155 -23.93 -10.70 7.05
N HIS A 156 -22.68 -10.59 7.48
CA HIS A 156 -21.89 -11.70 8.03
C HIS A 156 -21.55 -11.56 9.51
N PHE A 157 -21.68 -10.36 10.07
CA PHE A 157 -21.35 -10.08 11.47
C PHE A 157 -22.53 -9.51 12.23
N SER A 158 -22.56 -9.77 13.55
CA SER A 158 -23.56 -9.20 14.45
C SER A 158 -23.30 -7.71 14.68
N SER A 159 -24.28 -7.00 15.22
CA SER A 159 -24.14 -5.59 15.62
C SER A 159 -23.08 -5.39 16.72
N HIS A 160 -22.73 -6.44 17.47
CA HIS A 160 -21.67 -6.42 18.45
C HIS A 160 -20.30 -6.21 17.81
N PHE A 161 -20.01 -6.94 16.71
CA PHE A 161 -18.74 -6.87 15.99
C PHE A 161 -18.35 -5.42 15.64
N PHE A 162 -19.31 -4.64 15.17
CA PHE A 162 -19.08 -3.25 14.76
C PHE A 162 -18.84 -2.27 15.93
N LYS A 163 -18.88 -2.75 17.17
CA LYS A 163 -18.57 -1.98 18.38
C LYS A 163 -17.28 -2.44 19.05
N THR A 164 -16.63 -3.48 18.52
CA THR A 164 -15.37 -4.02 19.05
C THR A 164 -14.21 -3.10 18.76
N ASN A 165 -13.17 -3.15 19.58
CA ASN A 165 -11.91 -2.44 19.32
C ASN A 165 -11.29 -2.90 17.99
N PHE A 166 -11.35 -4.21 17.68
CA PHE A 166 -10.94 -4.73 16.38
C PHE A 166 -11.56 -3.95 15.23
N TRP A 167 -12.88 -3.81 15.21
CA TRP A 167 -13.56 -3.10 14.13
C TRP A 167 -13.18 -1.62 14.08
N LEU A 168 -13.11 -0.95 15.24
CA LEU A 168 -12.74 0.46 15.31
C LEU A 168 -11.32 0.70 14.78
N GLU A 169 -10.37 -0.14 15.16
CA GLU A 169 -9.00 -0.08 14.65
C GLU A 169 -8.93 -0.42 13.16
N TRP A 170 -9.68 -1.43 12.72
CA TRP A 170 -9.73 -1.84 11.32
C TRP A 170 -10.32 -0.75 10.42
N CYS A 171 -11.47 -0.20 10.79
CA CYS A 171 -12.14 0.81 9.98
C CYS A 171 -11.37 2.14 9.94
N THR A 172 -10.66 2.50 11.00
CA THR A 172 -9.81 3.70 11.00
C THR A 172 -8.52 3.50 10.21
N THR A 173 -8.01 2.28 10.12
CA THR A 173 -6.78 1.97 9.37
C THR A 173 -7.05 1.86 7.87
N PHE A 174 -8.14 1.17 7.48
CA PHE A 174 -8.43 0.81 6.10
C PHE A 174 -9.67 1.50 5.52
N ALA A 175 -10.29 2.42 6.25
CA ALA A 175 -11.50 3.16 5.85
C ALA A 175 -12.71 2.28 5.52
N PHE A 176 -12.82 1.09 6.11
CA PHE A 176 -13.98 0.22 5.93
C PHE A 176 -15.22 0.75 6.64
N GLN A 177 -16.39 0.42 6.06
CA GLN A 177 -17.70 0.67 6.64
C GLN A 177 -18.53 -0.62 6.61
N PRO A 178 -19.52 -0.81 7.51
CA PRO A 178 -20.30 -2.04 7.58
C PRO A 178 -21.03 -2.42 6.27
N TRP A 179 -21.33 -1.44 5.44
CA TRP A 179 -22.01 -1.63 4.12
C TRP A 179 -21.04 -1.89 2.97
N HIS A 180 -19.74 -1.89 3.19
CA HIS A 180 -18.76 -2.23 2.15
C HIS A 180 -18.81 -3.72 1.81
N SER A 181 -18.21 -4.06 0.67
CA SER A 181 -18.18 -5.42 0.12
C SER A 181 -17.49 -6.41 1.07
N ALA A 182 -18.15 -7.55 1.32
CA ALA A 182 -17.56 -8.65 2.08
C ALA A 182 -16.35 -9.28 1.37
N VAL A 183 -16.30 -9.26 0.03
CA VAL A 183 -15.13 -9.71 -0.75
C VAL A 183 -13.91 -8.85 -0.46
N GLU A 184 -14.08 -7.52 -0.49
CA GLU A 184 -12.98 -6.60 -0.21
C GLU A 184 -12.47 -6.78 1.23
N PHE A 185 -13.39 -6.89 2.18
CA PHE A 185 -13.02 -7.16 3.58
C PHE A 185 -12.22 -8.46 3.70
N LYS A 186 -12.69 -9.57 3.10
CA LYS A 186 -11.96 -10.84 3.06
C LYS A 186 -10.54 -10.69 2.52
N ARG A 187 -10.38 -10.01 1.38
CA ARG A 187 -9.09 -9.79 0.73
C ARG A 187 -8.12 -9.01 1.63
N TYR A 188 -8.62 -7.99 2.31
CA TYR A 188 -7.82 -7.23 3.26
C TYR A 188 -7.46 -8.04 4.50
N VAL A 189 -8.41 -8.80 5.06
CA VAL A 189 -8.13 -9.68 6.19
C VAL A 189 -7.03 -10.68 5.85
N LEU A 190 -7.14 -11.37 4.71
CA LEU A 190 -6.12 -12.33 4.25
C LEU A 190 -4.75 -11.66 4.03
N ARG A 191 -4.74 -10.43 3.53
CA ARG A 191 -3.51 -9.68 3.26
C ARG A 191 -2.82 -9.20 4.52
N PHE A 192 -3.57 -8.82 5.54
CA PHE A 192 -3.05 -8.16 6.74
C PHE A 192 -3.25 -8.97 8.03
N ILE A 193 -3.53 -10.28 7.93
CA ILE A 193 -3.76 -11.14 9.09
C ILE A 193 -2.56 -11.17 10.05
N GLN A 194 -1.34 -11.03 9.53
CA GLN A 194 -0.11 -10.97 10.32
C GLN A 194 -0.02 -9.68 11.18
N GLU A 195 -0.81 -8.66 10.86
CA GLU A 195 -0.86 -7.41 11.64
C GLU A 195 -1.77 -7.52 12.88
N PHE A 196 -2.64 -8.52 12.98
CA PHE A 196 -3.59 -8.65 14.08
C PHE A 196 -2.96 -8.58 15.48
N PRO A 197 -1.84 -9.28 15.75
CA PRO A 197 -1.20 -9.22 17.06
C PRO A 197 -0.59 -7.86 17.41
N ARG A 198 -0.44 -6.97 16.44
CA ARG A 198 0.21 -5.65 16.62
C ARG A 198 -0.65 -4.48 16.16
N MET A 199 -1.97 -4.70 15.99
CA MET A 199 -2.91 -3.63 15.60
C MET A 199 -2.96 -2.50 16.61
N SER A 200 -2.94 -2.81 17.90
CA SER A 200 -2.98 -1.82 18.99
C SER A 200 -1.75 -0.91 19.03
N THR A 201 -0.60 -1.38 18.58
CA THR A 201 0.66 -0.62 18.58
C THR A 201 1.09 -0.15 17.21
N MET A 202 0.61 -0.78 16.14
CA MET A 202 1.04 -0.57 14.75
C MET A 202 2.55 -0.75 14.53
N THR A 203 3.22 -1.57 15.34
CA THR A 203 4.68 -1.77 15.26
C THR A 203 5.14 -2.43 13.96
N GLY A 204 4.23 -3.05 13.21
CA GLY A 204 4.49 -3.58 11.86
C GLY A 204 4.47 -2.52 10.75
N ALA A 205 3.91 -1.34 11.01
CA ALA A 205 3.79 -0.30 10.01
C ALA A 205 5.16 0.32 9.69
N ARG A 206 5.40 0.54 8.39
CA ARG A 206 6.58 1.21 7.85
C ARG A 206 6.15 2.40 7.01
N TYR A 207 7.00 3.41 6.94
CA TYR A 207 6.73 4.64 6.21
C TYR A 207 7.94 5.05 5.38
N THR A 208 7.69 5.85 4.35
CA THR A 208 8.76 6.56 3.63
C THR A 208 9.26 7.73 4.44
N ARG A 209 10.50 8.15 4.21
CA ARG A 209 11.14 9.30 4.90
C ARG A 209 10.38 10.61 4.68
N TYR A 210 9.96 10.82 3.44
CA TYR A 210 9.17 11.98 3.03
C TYR A 210 7.78 11.52 2.58
N ASN A 211 6.97 12.40 2.02
CA ASN A 211 5.72 12.03 1.37
C ASN A 211 5.98 11.07 0.19
N GLN A 212 4.93 10.41 -0.31
CA GLN A 212 5.10 9.38 -1.36
C GLN A 212 5.61 9.95 -2.69
N TYR A 213 5.28 11.21 -2.99
CA TYR A 213 5.77 11.83 -4.22
C TYR A 213 7.29 11.97 -4.19
N ASP A 214 7.81 12.60 -3.14
CA ASP A 214 9.25 12.86 -3.01
C ASP A 214 10.06 11.58 -2.74
N SER A 215 9.47 10.63 -2.02
CA SER A 215 10.18 9.38 -1.67
C SER A 215 10.08 8.28 -2.73
N ILE A 216 9.06 8.30 -3.59
CA ILE A 216 8.82 7.19 -4.54
C ILE A 216 8.75 7.70 -5.97
N ILE A 217 7.85 8.64 -6.24
CA ILE A 217 7.56 9.05 -7.62
C ILE A 217 8.73 9.79 -8.24
N LEU A 218 9.26 10.78 -7.55
CA LEU A 218 10.34 11.61 -8.05
C LEU A 218 11.63 10.81 -8.31
N PRO A 219 12.10 9.91 -7.42
CA PRO A 219 13.25 9.07 -7.73
C PRO A 219 13.04 8.13 -8.94
N ILE A 220 11.82 7.59 -9.13
CA ILE A 220 11.54 6.77 -10.32
C ILE A 220 11.51 7.63 -11.59
N TYR A 221 10.97 8.84 -11.51
CA TYR A 221 10.92 9.76 -12.65
C TYR A 221 12.31 10.20 -13.11
N ASN A 222 13.25 10.34 -12.19
CA ASN A 222 14.62 10.76 -12.47
C ASN A 222 15.52 9.61 -12.99
N LEU A 223 15.06 8.36 -12.97
CA LEU A 223 15.75 7.20 -13.50
C LEU A 223 15.83 7.22 -15.03
#